data_5797db466cc41a68aa4e26fabde64d18
#
_entry.id   5797db466cc41a68aa4e26fabde64d18
#
_cell.length_a   1.000
_cell.length_b   1.000
_cell.length_c   1.000
_cell.angle_alpha   90.00
_cell.angle_beta   90.00
_cell.angle_gamma   90.00
#
_symmetry.space_group_name_H-M   'P 1'
#
loop_
_entity.id
_entity.type
_entity.pdbx_description
1 polymer ?
#
loop_
_entity_poly.entity_id
_entity_poly.type
_entity_poly.pdbx_seq_one_letter_code
_entity_poly.pdbx_strand_id
1 'polypeptide(L)'
;MTDEDRSCCVICWVHGSVQGVGFRYSTQHEAQRLGLTGYARNMDDGSVEVLACGEKDQVEQLVSWLKAGGPRSARVDKVLTEPHQPDREWTNFGIRY
;
A
#
# COMPACT_ATOMS: atom_id res chain seq x y z
N MET A 1 24.18 -9.50 10.53
CA MET A 1 22.84 -9.08 10.08
C MET A 1 22.90 -8.60 8.65
N THR A 2 22.03 -9.07 7.84
CA THR A 2 22.00 -8.71 6.43
C THR A 2 20.85 -7.74 6.16
N ASP A 3 21.00 -6.96 5.09
CA ASP A 3 19.98 -5.99 4.73
C ASP A 3 18.68 -6.62 4.31
N GLU A 4 18.71 -7.83 3.77
CA GLU A 4 17.48 -8.46 3.34
C GLU A 4 16.55 -8.78 4.51
N ASP A 5 17.08 -8.84 5.73
CA ASP A 5 16.23 -9.03 6.90
C ASP A 5 15.33 -7.84 7.16
N ARG A 6 15.66 -6.69 6.58
CA ARG A 6 14.86 -5.48 6.74
C ARG A 6 13.90 -5.24 5.60
N SER A 7 14.09 -5.94 4.49
CA SER A 7 13.24 -5.76 3.31
C SER A 7 12.07 -6.71 3.38
N CYS A 8 10.89 -6.18 3.11
CA CYS A 8 9.70 -7.02 3.11
C CYS A 8 8.68 -6.46 2.13
N CYS A 9 7.73 -7.30 1.77
CA CYS A 9 6.56 -6.87 1.01
C CYS A 9 5.32 -7.28 1.77
N VAL A 10 4.32 -6.41 1.73
CA VAL A 10 3.02 -6.66 2.34
C VAL A 10 1.96 -6.29 1.31
N ILE A 11 0.94 -7.12 1.21
CA ILE A 11 -0.21 -6.77 0.39
C ILE A 11 -1.36 -6.41 1.32
N CYS A 12 -2.08 -5.33 0.98
CA CYS A 12 -3.18 -4.83 1.78
C CYS A 12 -4.42 -4.70 0.90
N TRP A 13 -5.57 -5.01 1.49
CA TRP A 13 -6.87 -4.73 0.86
C TRP A 13 -7.62 -3.76 1.74
N VAL A 14 -7.88 -2.57 1.20
CA VAL A 14 -8.49 -1.47 1.93
C VAL A 14 -9.95 -1.39 1.53
N HIS A 15 -10.84 -1.54 2.51
CA HIS A 15 -12.28 -1.52 2.30
C HIS A 15 -12.89 -0.26 2.88
N GLY A 16 -13.92 0.25 2.20
CA GLY A 16 -14.61 1.46 2.62
C GLY A 16 -14.94 2.30 1.41
N SER A 17 -15.11 3.61 1.62
CA SER A 17 -15.29 4.57 0.53
C SER A 17 -13.93 5.01 0.07
N VAL A 18 -13.29 4.19 -0.77
CA VAL A 18 -11.88 4.37 -1.16
C VAL A 18 -11.69 4.52 -2.65
N GLN A 19 -12.66 4.14 -3.48
CA GLN A 19 -12.54 4.32 -4.92
C GLN A 19 -13.20 5.63 -5.33
N GLY A 20 -12.64 6.29 -6.36
CA GLY A 20 -13.22 7.52 -6.89
C GLY A 20 -12.94 8.76 -6.06
N VAL A 21 -12.03 8.69 -5.08
CA VAL A 21 -11.71 9.80 -4.20
C VAL A 21 -10.22 10.13 -4.20
N GLY A 22 -9.49 9.65 -5.22
CA GLY A 22 -8.06 9.91 -5.32
C GLY A 22 -7.23 9.06 -4.37
N PHE A 23 -7.78 7.97 -3.88
CA PHE A 23 -7.10 7.14 -2.89
C PHE A 23 -5.81 6.54 -3.43
N ARG A 24 -5.84 6.03 -4.68
CA ARG A 24 -4.64 5.42 -5.25
C ARG A 24 -3.52 6.44 -5.39
N TYR A 25 -3.84 7.66 -5.80
CA TYR A 25 -2.83 8.71 -5.95
C TYR A 25 -2.27 9.14 -4.61
N SER A 26 -3.13 9.27 -3.60
CA SER A 26 -2.66 9.61 -2.25
C SER A 26 -1.76 8.52 -1.69
N THR A 27 -2.12 7.26 -1.92
CA THR A 27 -1.32 6.13 -1.47
C THR A 27 0.02 6.11 -2.19
N GLN A 28 0.03 6.37 -3.50
CA GLN A 28 1.26 6.45 -4.25
C GLN A 28 2.18 7.54 -3.69
N HIS A 29 1.61 8.71 -3.43
CA HIS A 29 2.38 9.82 -2.89
C HIS A 29 3.01 9.46 -1.55
N GLU A 30 2.22 8.85 -0.66
CA GLU A 30 2.71 8.47 0.65
C GLU A 30 3.78 7.38 0.54
N ALA A 31 3.56 6.39 -0.32
CA ALA A 31 4.52 5.31 -0.51
C ALA A 31 5.84 5.84 -1.07
N GLN A 32 5.77 6.77 -2.02
CA GLN A 32 6.98 7.36 -2.59
C GLN A 32 7.73 8.16 -1.54
N ARG A 33 7.02 8.88 -0.69
CA ARG A 33 7.64 9.62 0.41
C ARG A 33 8.41 8.69 1.34
N LEU A 34 7.90 7.47 1.51
CA LEU A 34 8.51 6.47 2.38
C LEU A 34 9.56 5.62 1.66
N GLY A 35 9.78 5.85 0.38
CA GLY A 35 10.77 5.10 -0.38
C GLY A 35 10.33 3.68 -0.74
N LEU A 36 9.02 3.45 -0.79
CA LEU A 36 8.48 2.12 -1.06
C LEU A 36 8.21 1.92 -2.54
N THR A 37 8.19 0.66 -2.95
CA THR A 37 7.81 0.26 -4.31
C THR A 37 6.57 -0.61 -4.24
N GLY A 38 5.93 -0.84 -5.39
CA GLY A 38 4.73 -1.64 -5.47
C GLY A 38 3.66 -0.95 -6.31
N TYR A 39 2.40 -1.06 -5.87
CA TYR A 39 1.30 -0.48 -6.65
C TYR A 39 0.05 -0.30 -5.78
N ALA A 40 -0.88 0.50 -6.29
CA ALA A 40 -2.24 0.60 -5.78
C ALA A 40 -3.21 0.35 -6.94
N ARG A 41 -4.21 -0.50 -6.72
CA ARG A 41 -5.13 -0.92 -7.77
C ARG A 41 -6.55 -1.03 -7.21
N ASN A 42 -7.52 -0.48 -7.97
CA ASN A 42 -8.93 -0.68 -7.65
C ASN A 42 -9.34 -2.11 -7.96
N MET A 43 -10.05 -2.72 -7.03
CA MET A 43 -10.57 -4.06 -7.20
C MET A 43 -12.05 -4.02 -7.56
N ASP A 44 -12.55 -5.13 -8.12
CA ASP A 44 -13.94 -5.19 -8.56
C ASP A 44 -14.94 -5.08 -7.41
N ASP A 45 -14.52 -5.47 -6.20
CA ASP A 45 -15.41 -5.45 -5.04
C ASP A 45 -15.48 -4.08 -4.35
N GLY A 46 -14.82 -3.07 -4.94
CA GLY A 46 -14.81 -1.73 -4.36
C GLY A 46 -13.62 -1.44 -3.47
N SER A 47 -12.83 -2.45 -3.15
CA SER A 47 -11.64 -2.24 -2.35
C SER A 47 -10.47 -1.74 -3.19
N VAL A 48 -9.41 -1.29 -2.52
CA VAL A 48 -8.15 -0.94 -3.17
C VAL A 48 -7.09 -1.91 -2.68
N GLU A 49 -6.40 -2.54 -3.62
CA GLU A 49 -5.30 -3.44 -3.30
C GLU A 49 -4.00 -2.65 -3.34
N VAL A 50 -3.20 -2.75 -2.29
CA VAL A 50 -1.93 -2.03 -2.18
C VAL A 50 -0.84 -3.05 -1.92
N LEU A 51 0.13 -3.10 -2.83
CA LEU A 51 1.36 -3.87 -2.59
C LEU A 51 2.45 -2.88 -2.21
N ALA A 52 3.10 -3.10 -1.07
CA ALA A 52 4.14 -2.22 -0.58
C ALA A 52 5.37 -3.02 -0.25
N CYS A 53 6.50 -2.67 -0.86
CA CYS A 53 7.77 -3.35 -0.66
C CYS A 53 8.83 -2.33 -0.28
N GLY A 54 9.70 -2.71 0.66
CA GLY A 54 10.78 -1.85 1.10
C GLY A 54 11.25 -2.23 2.48
N GLU A 55 11.88 -1.30 3.16
CA GLU A 55 12.31 -1.53 4.53
C GLU A 55 11.10 -1.76 5.42
N LYS A 56 11.25 -2.69 6.34
CA LYS A 56 10.13 -3.09 7.19
C LYS A 56 9.50 -1.92 7.91
N ASP A 57 10.31 -1.02 8.49
CA ASP A 57 9.79 0.11 9.24
C ASP A 57 8.96 1.03 8.34
N GLN A 58 9.40 1.22 7.10
CA GLN A 58 8.70 2.09 6.18
C GLN A 58 7.41 1.45 5.69
N VAL A 59 7.43 0.13 5.45
CA VAL A 59 6.22 -0.60 5.08
C VAL A 59 5.20 -0.48 6.21
N GLU A 60 5.64 -0.62 7.46
CA GLU A 60 4.75 -0.51 8.61
C GLU A 60 4.14 0.88 8.72
N GLN A 61 4.91 1.92 8.38
CA GLN A 61 4.37 3.28 8.38
C GLN A 61 3.26 3.44 7.36
N LEU A 62 3.41 2.87 6.17
CA LEU A 62 2.35 2.94 5.17
C LEU A 62 1.11 2.18 5.65
N VAL A 63 1.29 0.99 6.20
CA VAL A 63 0.17 0.20 6.72
C VAL A 63 -0.55 0.97 7.82
N SER A 64 0.20 1.59 8.74
CA SER A 64 -0.41 2.40 9.81
C SER A 64 -1.21 3.57 9.25
N TRP A 65 -0.68 4.23 8.21
CA TRP A 65 -1.38 5.33 7.57
C TRP A 65 -2.69 4.86 6.94
N LEU A 66 -2.67 3.70 6.28
CA LEU A 66 -3.91 3.14 5.72
C LEU A 66 -4.92 2.83 6.82
N LYS A 67 -4.46 2.20 7.91
CA LYS A 67 -5.35 1.83 9.02
C LYS A 67 -5.89 3.04 9.75
N ALA A 68 -5.15 4.14 9.74
CA ALA A 68 -5.60 5.38 10.37
C ALA A 68 -6.60 6.16 9.52
N GLY A 69 -6.90 5.69 8.31
CA GLY A 69 -7.91 6.30 7.46
C GLY A 69 -7.43 6.78 6.12
N GLY A 70 -6.14 6.73 5.84
CA GLY A 70 -5.60 7.21 4.57
C GLY A 70 -5.84 8.69 4.37
N PRO A 71 -6.15 9.13 3.14
CA PRO A 71 -6.39 10.55 2.88
C PRO A 71 -7.75 10.98 3.42
N ARG A 72 -7.90 12.28 3.67
CA ARG A 72 -9.14 12.83 4.22
C ARG A 72 -10.35 12.58 3.34
N SER A 73 -10.14 12.48 2.03
CA SER A 73 -11.24 12.28 1.09
C SER A 73 -11.83 10.88 1.16
N ALA A 74 -11.19 9.95 1.83
CA ALA A 74 -11.61 8.58 1.90
C ALA A 74 -12.18 8.24 3.26
N ARG A 75 -12.97 7.15 3.30
CA ARG A 75 -13.38 6.55 4.56
C ARG A 75 -12.94 5.10 4.51
N VAL A 76 -12.05 4.74 5.41
CA VAL A 76 -11.54 3.38 5.51
C VAL A 76 -12.28 2.65 6.62
N ASP A 77 -12.94 1.56 6.25
CA ASP A 77 -13.69 0.76 7.21
C ASP A 77 -12.83 -0.35 7.80
N LYS A 78 -11.99 -0.97 6.97
CA LYS A 78 -11.06 -1.98 7.47
C LYS A 78 -9.92 -2.15 6.48
N VAL A 79 -8.79 -2.65 6.98
CA VAL A 79 -7.62 -2.97 6.18
C VAL A 79 -7.20 -4.39 6.52
N LEU A 80 -7.15 -5.25 5.50
CA LEU A 80 -6.63 -6.60 5.64
C LEU A 80 -5.22 -6.62 5.09
N THR A 81 -4.30 -7.25 5.80
CA THR A 81 -2.90 -7.30 5.38
C THR A 81 -2.38 -8.71 5.42
N GLU A 82 -1.48 -9.01 4.50
CA GLU A 82 -0.77 -10.29 4.46
C GLU A 82 0.67 -10.07 4.05
N PRO A 83 1.60 -10.87 4.58
CA PRO A 83 2.95 -10.91 4.03
C PRO A 83 2.86 -11.35 2.57
N HIS A 84 3.74 -10.83 1.74
CA HIS A 84 3.71 -11.14 0.31
C HIS A 84 5.11 -11.45 -0.17
N GLN A 85 5.20 -12.49 -0.99
CA GLN A 85 6.44 -12.86 -1.64
C GLN A 85 6.30 -12.44 -3.10
N PRO A 86 6.92 -11.34 -3.52
CA PRO A 86 6.70 -10.86 -4.88
C PRO A 86 7.33 -11.82 -5.89
N ASP A 87 6.69 -11.92 -7.04
CA ASP A 87 7.21 -12.74 -8.14
C ASP A 87 8.09 -11.94 -9.07
N ARG A 88 8.35 -10.69 -8.76
CA ARG A 88 9.24 -9.83 -9.53
C ARG A 88 9.72 -8.67 -8.67
N GLU A 89 10.77 -8.02 -9.13
CA GLU A 89 11.32 -6.86 -8.44
C GLU A 89 10.59 -5.60 -8.88
N TRP A 90 10.12 -4.83 -7.92
CA TRP A 90 9.45 -3.58 -8.16
C TRP A 90 10.44 -2.44 -8.04
N THR A 91 10.44 -1.51 -9.00
CA THR A 91 11.39 -0.42 -9.04
C THR A 91 10.78 0.94 -8.69
N ASN A 92 9.45 1.02 -8.66
CA ASN A 92 8.76 2.25 -8.27
C ASN A 92 7.41 1.88 -7.69
N PHE A 93 6.66 2.92 -7.27
CA PHE A 93 5.29 2.71 -6.81
C PHE A 93 4.35 3.29 -7.87
N GLY A 94 3.50 2.46 -8.43
CA GLY A 94 2.66 2.83 -9.54
C GLY A 94 1.17 2.73 -9.22
N ILE A 95 0.37 3.23 -10.15
CA ILE A 95 -1.08 3.12 -10.11
C ILE A 95 -1.47 2.10 -11.16
N ARG A 96 -2.30 1.14 -10.78
CA ARG A 96 -2.76 0.10 -11.71
C ARG A 96 -4.25 0.22 -11.92
N TYR A 97 -4.66 -0.20 -13.10
CA TYR A 97 -6.06 -0.14 -13.53
C TYR A 97 -6.58 -1.56 -13.87
#